data_926ba68c257ea9e132695ca7056f0eee
#
_entry.id   926ba68c257ea9e132695ca7056f0eee
#
_cell.length_a   1.000
_cell.length_b   1.000
_cell.length_c   1.000
_cell.angle_alpha   90.00
_cell.angle_beta   90.00
_cell.angle_gamma   90.00
#
_symmetry.space_group_name_H-M   'P 1'
#
loop_
_entity.id
_entity.type
_entity.pdbx_description
1 polymer ?
#
loop_
_entity_poly.entity_id
_entity_poly.type
_entity_poly.pdbx_seq_one_letter_code
_entity_poly.pdbx_strand_id
1 'polypeptide(L)'
;FRPSATSAAALVQQIAQRDLSQRAERSSTLVEIPVHYNGEDLAEVAQILGITADEVVQRHTGSEYTVAFTGFAPGFAYLSGGHPSLNVPRRSTPRTRLPAGSVGLAGTFSGVYPQASPGGWQIIGTTPVAMWDITRAQPALLQPGYRVRFVDIATKNIAASAYSESAGGQKDPKPSGRTQHHLAAGHTALQVRATGLLTVFQDLGRHG
;
A
#
# COMPACT_ATOMS: atom_id res chain seq x y z
N PHE A 1 8.56 -20.98 4.83
CA PHE A 1 8.43 -22.43 4.58
C PHE A 1 9.77 -23.12 4.87
N ARG A 2 9.76 -24.11 5.75
CA ARG A 2 10.94 -24.95 6.04
C ARG A 2 10.69 -26.34 5.43
N PRO A 3 11.31 -26.67 4.29
CA PRO A 3 11.08 -27.95 3.61
C PRO A 3 11.40 -29.18 4.47
N SER A 4 12.27 -29.01 5.48
CA SER A 4 12.61 -30.04 6.45
C SER A 4 11.52 -30.32 7.50
N ALA A 5 10.56 -29.40 7.66
CA ALA A 5 9.52 -29.51 8.68
C ALA A 5 8.14 -29.86 8.11
N THR A 6 7.90 -29.63 6.82
CA THR A 6 6.58 -29.86 6.22
C THR A 6 6.71 -30.19 4.75
N SER A 7 6.10 -31.29 4.29
CA SER A 7 6.06 -31.65 2.88
C SER A 7 5.04 -30.77 2.12
N ALA A 8 5.24 -30.61 0.81
CA ALA A 8 4.28 -29.88 -0.04
C ALA A 8 2.88 -30.54 0.02
N ALA A 9 2.79 -31.87 0.10
CA ALA A 9 1.52 -32.59 0.23
C ALA A 9 0.81 -32.27 1.54
N ALA A 10 1.53 -32.19 2.66
CA ALA A 10 0.97 -31.80 3.96
C ALA A 10 0.46 -30.35 3.95
N LEU A 11 1.16 -29.44 3.26
CA LEU A 11 0.73 -28.06 3.07
C LEU A 11 -0.57 -27.97 2.25
N VAL A 12 -0.65 -28.71 1.16
CA VAL A 12 -1.87 -28.78 0.33
C VAL A 12 -3.05 -29.31 1.15
N GLN A 13 -2.86 -30.36 1.94
CA GLN A 13 -3.90 -30.87 2.83
C GLN A 13 -4.33 -29.84 3.88
N GLN A 14 -3.39 -29.15 4.52
CA GLN A 14 -3.71 -28.09 5.49
C GLN A 14 -4.50 -26.93 4.87
N ILE A 15 -4.16 -26.54 3.63
CA ILE A 15 -4.89 -25.50 2.90
C ILE A 15 -6.29 -25.99 2.53
N ALA A 16 -6.42 -27.23 2.03
CA ALA A 16 -7.72 -27.81 1.65
C ALA A 16 -8.68 -28.02 2.84
N GLN A 17 -8.14 -28.21 4.05
CA GLN A 17 -8.94 -28.34 5.27
C GLN A 17 -9.35 -27.00 5.89
N ARG A 18 -8.81 -25.89 5.42
CA ARG A 18 -9.20 -24.58 5.93
C ARG A 18 -10.56 -24.17 5.34
N ASP A 19 -11.43 -23.74 6.22
CA ASP A 19 -12.69 -23.12 5.79
C ASP A 19 -12.39 -21.76 5.15
N LEU A 20 -12.34 -21.74 3.82
CA LEU A 20 -12.13 -20.54 3.02
C LEU A 20 -13.42 -19.71 2.88
N SER A 21 -14.54 -20.19 3.40
CA SER A 21 -15.82 -19.46 3.40
C SER A 21 -15.86 -18.38 4.50
N GLN A 22 -14.98 -18.47 5.49
CA GLN A 22 -14.82 -17.41 6.49
C GLN A 22 -14.29 -16.15 5.80
N ARG A 23 -15.24 -15.30 5.41
CA ARG A 23 -14.94 -13.98 4.90
C ARG A 23 -14.25 -13.20 6.02
N ALA A 24 -13.01 -12.75 5.80
CA ALA A 24 -12.36 -11.86 6.74
C ALA A 24 -13.31 -10.70 7.06
N GLU A 25 -13.61 -10.49 8.33
CA GLU A 25 -14.44 -9.37 8.76
C GLU A 25 -13.81 -8.09 8.20
N ARG A 26 -14.63 -7.33 7.47
CA ARG A 26 -14.17 -6.03 6.96
C ARG A 26 -13.86 -5.17 8.17
N SER A 27 -12.64 -4.65 8.23
CA SER A 27 -12.28 -3.69 9.27
C SER A 27 -13.29 -2.53 9.26
N SER A 28 -13.69 -2.09 10.45
CA SER A 28 -14.52 -0.88 10.60
C SER A 28 -13.74 0.40 10.23
N THR A 29 -12.41 0.32 10.17
CA THR A 29 -11.54 1.47 9.89
C THR A 29 -11.72 1.93 8.46
N LEU A 30 -12.20 3.16 8.28
CA LEU A 30 -12.28 3.87 7.02
C LEU A 30 -11.17 4.94 6.97
N VAL A 31 -10.36 4.90 5.92
CA VAL A 31 -9.35 5.90 5.64
C VAL A 31 -9.77 6.71 4.43
N GLU A 32 -9.90 8.02 4.58
CA GLU A 32 -10.12 8.93 3.46
C GLU A 32 -8.78 9.46 2.95
N ILE A 33 -8.57 9.39 1.63
CA ILE A 33 -7.35 9.85 0.97
C ILE A 33 -7.70 11.00 0.04
N PRO A 34 -7.27 12.23 0.36
CA PRO A 34 -7.45 13.37 -0.52
C PRO A 34 -6.55 13.26 -1.74
N VAL A 35 -7.09 13.55 -2.92
CA VAL A 35 -6.41 13.42 -4.21
C VAL A 35 -6.61 14.67 -5.05
N HIS A 36 -5.52 15.17 -5.63
CA HIS A 36 -5.54 16.04 -6.79
C HIS A 36 -5.57 15.18 -8.04
N TYR A 37 -6.64 15.25 -8.83
CA TYR A 37 -6.78 14.49 -10.08
C TYR A 37 -6.06 15.20 -11.23
N ASN A 38 -4.76 15.31 -11.11
CA ASN A 38 -3.83 15.95 -12.05
C ASN A 38 -2.86 14.92 -12.68
N GLY A 39 -3.22 13.64 -12.63
CA GLY A 39 -2.36 12.57 -13.13
C GLY A 39 -2.16 12.65 -14.64
N GLU A 40 -0.94 12.42 -15.07
CA GLU A 40 -0.55 12.51 -16.50
C GLU A 40 -1.27 11.51 -17.40
N ASP A 41 -1.85 10.42 -16.83
CA ASP A 41 -2.58 9.41 -17.58
C ASP A 41 -4.11 9.55 -17.47
N LEU A 42 -4.63 10.56 -16.75
CA LEU A 42 -6.07 10.70 -16.53
C LEU A 42 -6.86 10.78 -17.86
N ALA A 43 -6.35 11.57 -18.81
CA ALA A 43 -6.98 11.70 -20.12
C ALA A 43 -6.88 10.40 -20.94
N GLU A 44 -5.74 9.68 -20.87
CA GLU A 44 -5.56 8.38 -21.53
C GLU A 44 -6.51 7.33 -20.95
N VAL A 45 -6.65 7.29 -19.61
CA VAL A 45 -7.61 6.40 -18.93
C VAL A 45 -9.04 6.70 -19.38
N ALA A 46 -9.43 7.95 -19.45
CA ALA A 46 -10.75 8.36 -19.95
C ALA A 46 -10.99 7.86 -21.38
N GLN A 47 -10.00 8.01 -22.25
CA GLN A 47 -10.07 7.53 -23.63
C GLN A 47 -10.17 6.00 -23.71
N ILE A 48 -9.36 5.27 -22.94
CA ILE A 48 -9.40 3.80 -22.90
C ILE A 48 -10.78 3.29 -22.46
N LEU A 49 -11.40 3.98 -21.51
CA LEU A 49 -12.70 3.60 -20.95
C LEU A 49 -13.89 4.13 -21.77
N GLY A 50 -13.67 5.03 -22.74
CA GLY A 50 -14.74 5.67 -23.51
C GLY A 50 -15.63 6.60 -22.69
N ILE A 51 -15.08 7.25 -21.66
CA ILE A 51 -15.77 8.18 -20.75
C ILE A 51 -14.99 9.49 -20.61
N THR A 52 -15.54 10.46 -19.92
CA THR A 52 -14.85 11.72 -19.66
C THR A 52 -13.87 11.59 -18.47
N ALA A 53 -12.90 12.49 -18.37
CA ALA A 53 -12.00 12.56 -17.22
C ALA A 53 -12.78 12.80 -15.91
N ASP A 54 -13.81 13.63 -15.95
CA ASP A 54 -14.68 13.90 -14.80
C ASP A 54 -15.44 12.63 -14.36
N GLU A 55 -15.87 11.81 -15.31
CA GLU A 55 -16.49 10.52 -14.98
C GLU A 55 -15.49 9.52 -14.36
N VAL A 56 -14.22 9.53 -14.80
CA VAL A 56 -13.18 8.73 -14.13
C VAL A 56 -13.05 9.17 -12.67
N VAL A 57 -12.97 10.47 -12.43
CA VAL A 57 -12.90 11.03 -11.07
C VAL A 57 -14.13 10.68 -10.25
N GLN A 58 -15.32 10.87 -10.79
CA GLN A 58 -16.60 10.55 -10.10
C GLN A 58 -16.67 9.06 -9.72
N ARG A 59 -16.31 8.16 -10.64
CA ARG A 59 -16.34 6.72 -10.38
C ARG A 59 -15.28 6.29 -9.37
N HIS A 60 -14.10 6.94 -9.40
CA HIS A 60 -13.03 6.66 -8.45
C HIS A 60 -13.37 7.17 -7.04
N THR A 61 -13.89 8.39 -6.90
CA THR A 61 -14.28 8.97 -5.61
C THR A 61 -15.60 8.42 -5.08
N GLY A 62 -16.51 8.02 -5.96
CA GLY A 62 -17.80 7.42 -5.60
C GLY A 62 -17.72 5.96 -5.13
N SER A 63 -16.54 5.35 -5.19
CA SER A 63 -16.32 3.97 -4.79
C SER A 63 -15.73 3.88 -3.39
N GLU A 64 -16.10 2.80 -2.68
CA GLU A 64 -15.44 2.40 -1.45
C GLU A 64 -14.56 1.18 -1.74
N TYR A 65 -13.29 1.34 -1.48
CA TYR A 65 -12.28 0.30 -1.69
C TYR A 65 -12.02 -0.47 -0.40
N THR A 66 -11.48 -1.68 -0.55
CA THR A 66 -10.93 -2.47 0.55
C THR A 66 -9.46 -2.77 0.24
N VAL A 67 -8.59 -2.66 1.23
CA VAL A 67 -7.21 -3.14 1.11
C VAL A 67 -7.23 -4.65 0.98
N ALA A 68 -7.04 -5.15 -0.24
CA ALA A 68 -7.04 -6.58 -0.52
C ALA A 68 -5.77 -7.24 0.03
N PHE A 69 -4.62 -6.63 -0.24
CA PHE A 69 -3.31 -7.05 0.26
C PHE A 69 -2.31 -5.90 0.14
N THR A 70 -1.16 -6.06 0.80
CA THR A 70 -0.02 -5.15 0.72
C THR A 70 1.15 -5.85 0.05
N GLY A 71 2.02 -5.10 -0.66
CA GLY A 71 3.18 -5.66 -1.35
C GLY A 71 3.87 -4.61 -2.20
N PHE A 72 4.81 -5.01 -3.04
CA PHE A 72 5.62 -4.16 -3.90
C PHE A 72 6.62 -3.29 -3.13
N ALA A 73 6.16 -2.44 -2.20
CA ALA A 73 7.00 -1.56 -1.39
C ALA A 73 6.35 -1.34 -0.01
N PRO A 74 7.14 -0.98 1.04
CA PRO A 74 6.58 -0.61 2.33
C PRO A 74 5.53 0.50 2.19
N GLY A 75 4.31 0.23 2.69
CA GLY A 75 3.18 1.15 2.60
C GLY A 75 2.37 1.08 1.30
N PHE A 76 2.76 0.28 0.30
CA PHE A 76 1.95 0.07 -0.89
C PHE A 76 0.82 -0.93 -0.61
N ALA A 77 -0.40 -0.52 -0.92
CA ALA A 77 -1.60 -1.33 -0.78
C ALA A 77 -2.34 -1.48 -2.11
N TYR A 78 -2.79 -2.69 -2.40
CA TYR A 78 -3.67 -2.99 -3.53
C TYR A 78 -5.12 -2.86 -3.08
N LEU A 79 -5.82 -1.89 -3.63
CA LEU A 79 -7.18 -1.53 -3.26
C LEU A 79 -8.16 -2.12 -4.28
N SER A 80 -9.04 -2.98 -3.82
CA SER A 80 -10.11 -3.61 -4.62
C SER A 80 -11.49 -3.06 -4.24
N GLY A 81 -12.50 -3.33 -5.06
CA GLY A 81 -13.88 -2.89 -4.81
C GLY A 81 -14.24 -1.56 -5.45
N GLY A 82 -13.37 -1.02 -6.31
CA GLY A 82 -13.68 0.16 -7.13
C GLY A 82 -14.82 -0.08 -8.12
N HIS A 83 -15.23 0.99 -8.82
CA HIS A 83 -16.26 0.90 -9.84
C HIS A 83 -15.87 -0.13 -10.93
N PRO A 84 -16.74 -1.07 -11.32
CA PRO A 84 -16.37 -2.16 -12.25
C PRO A 84 -15.82 -1.69 -13.59
N SER A 85 -16.24 -0.52 -14.05
CA SER A 85 -15.75 0.05 -15.30
C SER A 85 -14.31 0.61 -15.21
N LEU A 86 -13.78 0.84 -14.00
CA LEU A 86 -12.39 1.30 -13.82
C LEU A 86 -11.40 0.14 -13.94
N ASN A 87 -11.48 -0.60 -15.03
CA ASN A 87 -10.57 -1.69 -15.35
C ASN A 87 -9.69 -1.28 -16.53
N VAL A 88 -8.46 -0.87 -16.24
CA VAL A 88 -7.52 -0.37 -17.24
C VAL A 88 -6.25 -1.21 -17.26
N PRO A 89 -5.67 -1.47 -18.45
CA PRO A 89 -4.42 -2.19 -18.55
C PRO A 89 -3.28 -1.37 -17.93
N ARG A 90 -2.26 -2.07 -17.44
CA ARG A 90 -0.99 -1.42 -17.12
C ARG A 90 -0.38 -0.82 -18.40
N ARG A 91 0.43 0.21 -18.23
CA ARG A 91 1.22 0.77 -19.33
C ARG A 91 2.11 -0.32 -19.95
N SER A 92 2.20 -0.32 -21.26
CA SER A 92 3.10 -1.22 -21.99
C SER A 92 4.58 -0.95 -21.66
N THR A 93 4.91 0.34 -21.48
CA THR A 93 6.24 0.77 -21.03
C THR A 93 6.14 1.39 -19.65
N PRO A 94 6.66 0.71 -18.61
CA PRO A 94 6.70 1.27 -17.26
C PRO A 94 7.57 2.54 -17.21
N ARG A 95 7.18 3.49 -16.38
CA ARG A 95 8.02 4.65 -16.08
C ARG A 95 9.16 4.26 -15.16
N THR A 96 10.33 4.84 -15.41
CA THR A 96 11.51 4.61 -14.57
C THR A 96 11.36 5.26 -13.18
N ARG A 97 10.53 6.29 -13.06
CA ARG A 97 10.30 7.01 -11.81
C ARG A 97 8.89 7.59 -11.76
N LEU A 98 8.13 7.20 -10.76
CA LEU A 98 6.89 7.81 -10.32
C LEU A 98 7.14 8.49 -8.97
N PRO A 99 6.64 9.72 -8.72
CA PRO A 99 6.77 10.38 -7.43
C PRO A 99 6.02 9.62 -6.31
N ALA A 100 6.44 9.83 -5.05
CA ALA A 100 5.64 9.45 -3.90
C ALA A 100 4.28 10.17 -3.97
N GLY A 101 3.22 9.51 -3.51
CA GLY A 101 1.87 10.05 -3.55
C GLY A 101 1.16 9.87 -4.90
N SER A 102 1.80 9.30 -5.93
CA SER A 102 1.13 9.00 -7.21
C SER A 102 -0.02 8.02 -6.99
N VAL A 103 -1.23 8.41 -7.39
CA VAL A 103 -2.44 7.58 -7.33
C VAL A 103 -2.65 6.94 -8.71
N GLY A 104 -2.76 5.62 -8.75
CA GLY A 104 -2.81 4.90 -10.00
C GLY A 104 -3.85 3.79 -10.06
N LEU A 105 -4.17 3.41 -11.31
CA LEU A 105 -5.05 2.30 -11.66
C LEU A 105 -4.27 1.24 -12.44
N ALA A 106 -4.55 -0.04 -12.18
CA ALA A 106 -4.05 -1.15 -12.99
C ALA A 106 -4.95 -2.39 -12.81
N GLY A 107 -5.48 -2.92 -13.90
CA GLY A 107 -6.55 -3.91 -13.84
C GLY A 107 -7.72 -3.34 -13.06
N THR A 108 -8.23 -4.09 -12.11
CA THR A 108 -9.33 -3.69 -11.22
C THR A 108 -8.85 -3.05 -9.91
N PHE A 109 -7.54 -2.81 -9.77
CA PHE A 109 -6.97 -2.24 -8.56
C PHE A 109 -6.72 -0.74 -8.68
N SER A 110 -6.88 -0.05 -7.55
CA SER A 110 -6.31 1.26 -7.29
C SER A 110 -5.19 1.15 -6.26
N GLY A 111 -4.30 2.15 -6.21
CA GLY A 111 -3.22 2.19 -5.22
C GLY A 111 -2.50 3.52 -5.21
N VAL A 112 -1.70 3.71 -4.16
CA VAL A 112 -0.89 4.92 -3.98
C VAL A 112 0.57 4.53 -3.80
N TYR A 113 1.45 5.13 -4.57
CA TYR A 113 2.88 4.90 -4.47
C TYR A 113 3.44 5.57 -3.20
N PRO A 114 3.99 4.81 -2.24
CA PRO A 114 4.44 5.36 -0.96
C PRO A 114 5.75 6.15 -1.06
N GLN A 115 6.53 5.86 -2.08
CA GLN A 115 7.83 6.48 -2.35
C GLN A 115 8.10 6.55 -3.85
N ALA A 116 9.07 7.37 -4.24
CA ALA A 116 9.49 7.43 -5.63
C ALA A 116 10.05 6.08 -6.08
N SER A 117 9.45 5.51 -7.14
CA SER A 117 9.80 4.17 -7.63
C SER A 117 9.43 4.01 -9.09
N PRO A 118 10.03 3.05 -9.82
CA PRO A 118 9.52 2.67 -11.13
C PRO A 118 8.13 2.06 -11.01
N GLY A 119 7.31 2.22 -12.06
CA GLY A 119 5.97 1.64 -12.08
C GLY A 119 5.27 1.75 -13.43
N GLY A 120 4.34 0.83 -13.67
CA GLY A 120 3.57 0.75 -14.92
C GLY A 120 2.07 0.95 -14.73
N TRP A 121 1.64 1.56 -13.61
CA TRP A 121 0.23 1.88 -13.41
C TRP A 121 -0.13 3.18 -14.13
N GLN A 122 -1.39 3.31 -14.50
CA GLN A 122 -1.95 4.54 -15.08
C GLN A 122 -2.16 5.55 -13.96
N ILE A 123 -1.43 6.66 -13.99
CA ILE A 123 -1.48 7.68 -12.93
C ILE A 123 -2.59 8.67 -13.20
N ILE A 124 -3.60 8.68 -12.34
CA ILE A 124 -4.77 9.53 -12.45
C ILE A 124 -4.73 10.76 -11.52
N GLY A 125 -3.83 10.76 -10.52
CA GLY A 125 -3.74 11.87 -9.58
C GLY A 125 -2.57 11.75 -8.62
N THR A 126 -2.52 12.68 -7.67
CA THR A 126 -1.52 12.73 -6.61
C THR A 126 -2.16 13.03 -5.26
N THR A 127 -1.59 12.48 -4.19
CA THR A 127 -2.00 12.79 -2.81
C THR A 127 -0.81 13.27 -1.98
N PRO A 128 -1.00 14.24 -1.10
CA PRO A 128 0.03 14.68 -0.15
C PRO A 128 0.19 13.71 1.04
N VAL A 129 -0.70 12.73 1.17
CA VAL A 129 -0.72 11.83 2.34
C VAL A 129 0.43 10.83 2.26
N ALA A 130 1.23 10.75 3.33
CA ALA A 130 2.29 9.76 3.44
C ALA A 130 1.68 8.37 3.70
N MET A 131 1.88 7.42 2.77
CA MET A 131 1.43 6.02 2.93
C MET A 131 2.31 5.24 3.90
N TRP A 132 3.54 5.66 4.09
CA TRP A 132 4.52 5.06 4.99
C TRP A 132 5.23 6.12 5.82
N ASP A 133 5.23 5.94 7.14
CA ASP A 133 5.90 6.85 8.08
C ASP A 133 6.36 6.04 9.29
N ILE A 134 7.68 5.92 9.46
CA ILE A 134 8.29 5.14 10.54
C ILE A 134 8.09 5.75 11.95
N THR A 135 7.63 6.99 12.01
CA THR A 135 7.36 7.66 13.30
C THR A 135 6.00 7.28 13.88
N ARG A 136 5.13 6.67 13.07
CA ARG A 136 3.82 6.18 13.52
C ARG A 136 3.97 4.86 14.28
N ALA A 137 3.09 4.60 15.22
CA ALA A 137 2.98 3.30 15.91
C ALA A 137 2.75 2.15 14.90
N GLN A 138 1.97 2.41 13.85
CA GLN A 138 1.85 1.56 12.67
C GLN A 138 2.37 2.33 11.46
N PRO A 139 3.58 2.03 10.97
CA PRO A 139 4.20 2.78 9.88
C PRO A 139 3.39 2.82 8.59
N ALA A 140 2.73 1.71 8.22
CA ALA A 140 1.84 1.66 7.07
C ALA A 140 0.48 2.28 7.41
N LEU A 141 0.06 3.30 6.64
CA LEU A 141 -1.25 3.93 6.81
C LEU A 141 -2.40 2.94 6.55
N LEU A 142 -2.21 2.09 5.55
CA LEU A 142 -3.22 1.12 5.11
C LEU A 142 -2.84 -0.28 5.55
N GLN A 143 -3.78 -0.97 6.21
CA GLN A 143 -3.64 -2.36 6.64
C GLN A 143 -4.60 -3.25 5.85
N PRO A 144 -4.30 -4.53 5.62
CA PRO A 144 -5.22 -5.47 4.99
C PRO A 144 -6.61 -5.43 5.66
N GLY A 145 -7.64 -5.33 4.84
CA GLY A 145 -9.02 -5.25 5.31
C GLY A 145 -9.53 -3.84 5.61
N TYR A 146 -8.68 -2.82 5.72
CA TYR A 146 -9.15 -1.44 5.87
C TYR A 146 -9.99 -1.00 4.69
N ARG A 147 -10.98 -0.15 4.96
CA ARG A 147 -11.77 0.51 3.93
C ARG A 147 -11.10 1.82 3.55
N VAL A 148 -11.16 2.15 2.26
CA VAL A 148 -10.53 3.37 1.73
C VAL A 148 -11.53 4.08 0.83
N ARG A 149 -11.58 5.42 0.96
CA ARG A 149 -12.32 6.31 0.07
C ARG A 149 -11.40 7.41 -0.41
N PHE A 150 -11.39 7.63 -1.71
CA PHE A 150 -10.70 8.77 -2.28
C PHE A 150 -11.61 10.00 -2.31
N VAL A 151 -11.03 11.15 -2.06
CA VAL A 151 -11.75 12.44 -2.00
C VAL A 151 -11.07 13.43 -2.90
N ASP A 152 -11.80 14.00 -3.86
CA ASP A 152 -11.24 15.05 -4.71
C ASP A 152 -11.07 16.35 -3.90
N ILE A 153 -9.84 16.84 -3.82
CA ILE A 153 -9.51 18.06 -3.09
C ILE A 153 -10.15 19.29 -3.74
N ALA A 154 -10.28 19.28 -5.06
CA ALA A 154 -10.87 20.41 -5.79
C ALA A 154 -12.34 20.64 -5.42
N THR A 155 -13.07 19.57 -5.13
CA THR A 155 -14.50 19.66 -4.80
C THR A 155 -14.79 19.89 -3.32
N LYS A 156 -13.91 19.46 -2.42
CA LYS A 156 -14.16 19.53 -0.96
C LYS A 156 -13.38 20.60 -0.23
N ASN A 157 -12.51 21.34 -0.89
CA ASN A 157 -11.66 22.40 -0.28
C ASN A 157 -10.96 21.94 1.02
N ILE A 158 -10.50 20.67 1.03
CA ILE A 158 -9.87 20.05 2.20
C ILE A 158 -8.43 20.54 2.26
N ALA A 159 -8.12 21.38 3.24
CA ALA A 159 -6.75 21.81 3.51
C ALA A 159 -5.89 20.60 3.88
N ALA A 160 -4.75 20.42 3.22
CA ALA A 160 -3.81 19.32 3.45
C ALA A 160 -3.36 19.17 4.92
N SER A 161 -3.49 20.23 5.73
CA SER A 161 -3.09 20.27 7.13
C SER A 161 -4.00 19.46 8.08
N ALA A 162 -5.25 19.20 7.70
CA ALA A 162 -6.20 18.48 8.56
C ALA A 162 -5.88 16.98 8.70
N TYR A 163 -5.09 16.44 7.76
CA TYR A 163 -4.78 15.00 7.73
C TYR A 163 -3.57 14.60 8.57
N SER A 164 -2.69 15.54 8.94
CA SER A 164 -1.58 15.26 9.84
C SER A 164 -2.01 15.14 11.31
N GLU A 165 -3.14 15.76 11.68
CA GLU A 165 -3.60 15.82 13.08
C GLU A 165 -4.56 14.69 13.47
N SER A 166 -5.36 14.15 12.55
CA SER A 166 -6.35 13.10 12.89
C SER A 166 -5.75 11.69 13.03
N ALA A 167 -4.52 11.47 12.56
CA ALA A 167 -3.80 10.21 12.77
C ALA A 167 -2.92 10.22 14.04
N GLY A 168 -2.89 11.34 14.79
CA GLY A 168 -1.99 11.59 15.91
C GLY A 168 -2.64 11.65 17.30
N GLY A 169 -3.82 11.11 17.49
CA GLY A 169 -4.55 11.18 18.76
C GLY A 169 -4.25 10.05 19.75
N GLN A 170 -3.00 9.76 20.05
CA GLN A 170 -2.65 9.14 21.33
C GLN A 170 -1.18 9.47 21.66
N LYS A 171 -0.97 10.38 22.57
CA LYS A 171 0.34 10.63 23.17
C LYS A 171 0.67 9.43 24.07
N ASP A 172 1.49 8.53 23.57
CA ASP A 172 2.17 7.56 24.43
C ASP A 172 3.41 8.20 25.07
N PRO A 173 3.74 7.86 26.32
CA PRO A 173 4.82 8.48 27.06
C PRO A 173 6.17 8.10 26.44
N LYS A 174 7.04 9.11 26.34
CA LYS A 174 8.43 9.03 25.91
C LYS A 174 9.17 7.88 26.59
N PRO A 175 9.76 6.92 25.89
CA PRO A 175 10.62 5.92 26.52
C PRO A 175 11.92 6.56 26.96
N SER A 176 12.11 6.72 28.25
CA SER A 176 13.40 6.96 28.87
C SER A 176 14.12 5.62 28.99
N GLY A 177 15.35 5.54 28.54
CA GLY A 177 16.24 4.44 28.91
C GLY A 177 16.81 3.66 27.72
N ARG A 178 18.06 4.03 27.42
CA ARG A 178 18.95 3.27 26.56
C ARG A 178 19.38 2.02 27.34
N THR A 179 18.72 0.91 27.14
CA THR A 179 19.17 -0.38 27.68
C THR A 179 20.05 -1.06 26.64
N GLN A 180 21.35 -1.10 26.88
CA GLN A 180 22.26 -1.96 26.14
C GLN A 180 22.06 -3.39 26.62
N HIS A 181 21.48 -4.22 25.77
CA HIS A 181 21.48 -5.67 25.98
C HIS A 181 22.80 -6.25 25.44
N HIS A 182 23.67 -6.67 26.38
CA HIS A 182 24.77 -7.57 26.08
C HIS A 182 24.19 -8.96 25.78
N LEU A 183 24.29 -9.39 24.54
CA LEU A 183 23.99 -10.75 24.15
C LEU A 183 25.19 -11.62 24.42
N ALA A 184 24.99 -12.70 25.18
CA ALA A 184 25.99 -13.71 25.47
C ALA A 184 26.47 -14.44 24.20
N ALA A 185 27.73 -14.80 24.19
CA ALA A 185 28.39 -15.50 23.06
C ALA A 185 27.67 -16.83 22.77
N GLY A 186 27.26 -17.01 21.51
CA GLY A 186 26.71 -18.29 21.02
C GLY A 186 25.53 -18.21 20.08
N HIS A 187 24.95 -17.06 19.85
CA HIS A 187 23.85 -16.91 18.90
C HIS A 187 24.27 -16.13 17.66
N THR A 188 23.96 -16.69 16.49
CA THR A 188 24.11 -15.99 15.22
C THR A 188 23.17 -14.78 15.21
N ALA A 189 23.70 -13.60 15.45
CA ALA A 189 22.91 -12.37 15.45
C ALA A 189 23.03 -11.70 14.07
N LEU A 190 21.90 -11.27 13.53
CA LEU A 190 21.85 -10.46 12.34
C LEU A 190 22.23 -9.01 12.72
N GLN A 191 23.38 -8.54 12.24
CA GLN A 191 23.79 -7.17 12.46
C GLN A 191 23.36 -6.29 11.29
N VAL A 192 22.41 -5.40 11.53
CA VAL A 192 22.03 -4.37 10.57
C VAL A 192 23.06 -3.22 10.65
N ARG A 193 23.88 -3.08 9.62
CA ARG A 193 24.94 -2.03 9.56
C ARG A 193 24.45 -0.70 9.00
N ALA A 194 23.37 -0.70 8.24
CA ALA A 194 22.73 0.52 7.75
C ALA A 194 21.25 0.21 7.43
N THR A 195 20.37 1.14 7.77
CA THR A 195 18.98 1.12 7.30
C THR A 195 18.94 1.90 5.99
N GLY A 196 18.98 1.19 4.86
CA GLY A 196 18.75 1.78 3.55
C GLY A 196 17.25 1.76 3.20
N LEU A 197 16.88 2.49 2.17
CA LEU A 197 15.51 2.56 1.62
C LEU A 197 14.98 1.20 1.13
N LEU A 198 15.85 0.20 0.99
CA LEU A 198 15.52 -1.19 0.68
C LEU A 198 16.44 -2.08 1.51
N THR A 199 15.88 -2.78 2.48
CA THR A 199 16.59 -3.87 3.14
C THR A 199 16.34 -5.14 2.34
N VAL A 200 17.32 -5.54 1.53
CA VAL A 200 17.32 -6.84 0.87
C VAL A 200 18.03 -7.81 1.81
N PHE A 201 17.34 -8.86 2.25
CA PHE A 201 18.00 -9.99 2.90
C PHE A 201 18.74 -10.78 1.81
N GLN A 202 20.04 -10.62 1.74
CA GLN A 202 20.88 -11.52 0.96
C GLN A 202 21.22 -12.73 1.83
N ASP A 203 20.81 -13.88 1.34
CA ASP A 203 21.22 -15.15 1.88
C ASP A 203 22.75 -15.32 1.67
N LEU A 204 23.51 -15.36 2.76
CA LEU A 204 24.95 -15.63 2.74
C LEU A 204 25.28 -17.11 2.45
N GLY A 205 24.32 -17.92 2.02
CA GLY A 205 24.42 -19.37 1.96
C GLY A 205 24.62 -20.02 0.59
N ARG A 206 24.89 -19.27 -0.48
CA ARG A 206 25.27 -19.92 -1.76
C ARG A 206 26.74 -19.71 -2.06
N HIS A 207 27.56 -20.62 -1.55
CA HIS A 207 28.82 -20.99 -2.21
C HIS A 207 28.44 -21.90 -3.38
N GLY A 208 28.59 -21.39 -4.61
CA GLY A 208 28.53 -22.17 -5.83
C GLY A 208 29.78 -22.99 -6.00
#